data_83f1393154f6deb9e5cd2bfe4ff16c06
#
_entry.id   83f1393154f6deb9e5cd2bfe4ff16c06
#
_cell.length_a   1.000
_cell.length_b   1.000
_cell.length_c   1.000
_cell.angle_alpha   90.00
_cell.angle_beta   90.00
_cell.angle_gamma   90.00
#
_symmetry.space_group_name_H-M   'P 1'
#
loop_
_entity.id
_entity.type
_entity.pdbx_description
1 polymer ?
#
loop_
_entity_poly.entity_id
_entity_poly.type
_entity_poly.pdbx_seq_one_letter_code
_entity_poly.pdbx_strand_id
1 'polypeptide(L)'
;MTGAASALRYWELRQEVTANNLANASTDGFKAERVFARLLNGAPVIGTHTDRREGAVHQTGQPLDIALGGDGFLVVNTPAGERYTRGGALQIDTEGFLADRDGNRVLGAKGAIQVGAGTLVVDRTGNAAVDGKTVDRLRIESTAGGATLDHAGATAFVPGATRTLVADDKRDVQQGHLEDSNADSLGGLVDMISIQRAYAAVEKTISVLDHVREVATSQLGKGAS
;
A
#
# COMPACT_ATOMS: atom_id res chain seq x y z
N MET A 1 -7.97 7.46 32.03
CA MET A 1 -8.76 7.61 30.79
C MET A 1 -7.89 7.58 29.52
N THR A 2 -6.72 8.18 29.50
CA THR A 2 -5.84 8.20 28.32
C THR A 2 -5.46 6.82 27.77
N GLY A 3 -5.21 5.82 28.64
CA GLY A 3 -4.83 4.48 28.19
C GLY A 3 -5.95 3.71 27.46
N ALA A 4 -7.19 3.79 27.95
CA ALA A 4 -8.31 3.10 27.31
C ALA A 4 -8.66 3.73 25.95
N ALA A 5 -8.62 5.06 25.85
CA ALA A 5 -8.82 5.77 24.58
C ALA A 5 -7.73 5.43 23.55
N SER A 6 -6.47 5.34 23.99
CA SER A 6 -5.37 4.92 23.12
C SER A 6 -5.51 3.46 22.66
N ALA A 7 -6.02 2.58 23.54
CA ALA A 7 -6.27 1.19 23.18
C ALA A 7 -7.40 1.07 22.13
N LEU A 8 -8.51 1.79 22.30
CA LEU A 8 -9.59 1.83 21.31
C LEU A 8 -9.06 2.31 19.95
N ARG A 9 -8.37 3.43 19.92
CA ARG A 9 -7.80 3.98 18.69
C ARG A 9 -6.84 3.00 18.00
N TYR A 10 -6.05 2.24 18.76
CA TYR A 10 -5.20 1.21 18.21
C TYR A 10 -5.99 0.10 17.52
N TRP A 11 -7.06 -0.39 18.17
CA TRP A 11 -7.89 -1.44 17.61
C TRP A 11 -8.73 -0.98 16.42
N GLU A 12 -9.23 0.26 16.44
CA GLU A 12 -9.91 0.89 15.31
C GLU A 12 -9.00 0.95 14.09
N LEU A 13 -7.80 1.53 14.25
CA LEU A 13 -6.84 1.61 13.16
C LEU A 13 -6.43 0.22 12.66
N ARG A 14 -6.26 -0.74 13.57
CA ARG A 14 -5.92 -2.11 13.19
C ARG A 14 -7.06 -2.79 12.42
N GLN A 15 -8.31 -2.52 12.78
CA GLN A 15 -9.47 -3.02 12.05
C GLN A 15 -9.55 -2.40 10.65
N GLU A 16 -9.36 -1.11 10.53
CA GLU A 16 -9.35 -0.39 9.25
C GLU A 16 -8.26 -0.93 8.32
N VAL A 17 -7.04 -1.05 8.80
CA VAL A 17 -5.90 -1.57 8.01
C VAL A 17 -6.13 -3.04 7.62
N THR A 18 -6.63 -3.87 8.54
CA THR A 18 -6.90 -5.28 8.23
C THR A 18 -8.02 -5.41 7.19
N ALA A 19 -9.07 -4.60 7.27
CA ALA A 19 -10.15 -4.58 6.29
C ALA A 19 -9.66 -4.12 4.92
N ASN A 20 -8.82 -3.09 4.86
CA ASN A 20 -8.20 -2.60 3.63
C ASN A 20 -7.31 -3.67 2.99
N ASN A 21 -6.43 -4.31 3.77
CA ASN A 21 -5.58 -5.41 3.30
C ASN A 21 -6.41 -6.57 2.75
N LEU A 22 -7.49 -6.95 3.44
CA LEU A 22 -8.38 -8.03 3.01
C LEU A 22 -9.10 -7.70 1.71
N ALA A 23 -9.62 -6.48 1.58
CA ALA A 23 -10.28 -6.01 0.35
C ALA A 23 -9.34 -6.02 -0.86
N ASN A 24 -8.02 -5.83 -0.64
CA ASN A 24 -6.99 -5.77 -1.66
C ASN A 24 -6.12 -7.03 -1.73
N ALA A 25 -6.51 -8.12 -1.06
CA ALA A 25 -5.72 -9.36 -1.07
C ALA A 25 -5.64 -10.03 -2.45
N SER A 26 -6.55 -9.70 -3.37
CA SER A 26 -6.54 -10.16 -4.77
C SER A 26 -6.19 -9.05 -5.75
N THR A 27 -5.67 -7.92 -5.28
CA THR A 27 -5.29 -6.79 -6.14
C THR A 27 -3.81 -6.90 -6.49
N ASP A 28 -3.50 -7.07 -7.77
CA ASP A 28 -2.12 -7.18 -8.26
C ASP A 28 -1.29 -5.96 -7.87
N GLY A 29 -0.09 -6.19 -7.34
CA GLY A 29 0.82 -5.12 -6.92
C GLY A 29 0.44 -4.39 -5.64
N PHE A 30 -0.62 -4.83 -4.94
CA PHE A 30 -0.98 -4.25 -3.64
C PHE A 30 0.09 -4.56 -2.58
N LYS A 31 0.40 -3.57 -1.76
CA LYS A 31 1.29 -3.71 -0.61
C LYS A 31 0.51 -3.50 0.68
N ALA A 32 0.48 -4.54 1.51
CA ALA A 32 -0.23 -4.51 2.79
C ALA A 32 0.32 -3.43 3.73
N GLU A 33 -0.56 -2.83 4.51
CA GLU A 33 -0.18 -1.97 5.63
C GLU A 33 -0.13 -2.76 6.93
N ARG A 34 0.74 -2.31 7.82
CA ARG A 34 0.86 -2.84 9.19
C ARG A 34 0.75 -1.72 10.20
N VAL A 35 -0.04 -1.95 11.23
CA VAL A 35 -0.15 -1.03 12.36
C VAL A 35 0.99 -1.27 13.34
N PHE A 36 1.59 -0.19 13.82
CA PHE A 36 2.55 -0.23 14.91
C PHE A 36 2.10 0.67 16.07
N ALA A 37 2.48 0.29 17.26
CA ALA A 37 2.38 1.13 18.46
C ALA A 37 3.73 1.17 19.16
N ARG A 38 4.21 2.36 19.47
CA ARG A 38 5.47 2.58 20.20
C ARG A 38 5.31 3.68 21.23
N LEU A 39 6.11 3.63 22.29
CA LEU A 39 6.19 4.73 23.23
C LEU A 39 7.27 5.71 22.76
N LEU A 40 6.89 6.97 22.62
CA LEU A 40 7.81 8.07 22.35
C LEU A 40 7.69 9.09 23.50
N ASN A 41 8.76 9.27 24.25
CA ASN A 41 8.79 10.13 25.44
C ASN A 41 7.66 9.81 26.44
N GLY A 42 7.33 8.52 26.61
CA GLY A 42 6.28 8.04 27.51
C GLY A 42 4.84 8.16 26.96
N ALA A 43 4.66 8.74 25.77
CA ALA A 43 3.37 8.82 25.09
C ALA A 43 3.24 7.72 24.01
N PRO A 44 2.07 7.04 23.89
CA PRO A 44 1.84 6.07 22.84
C PRO A 44 1.68 6.78 21.47
N VAL A 45 2.53 6.40 20.52
CA VAL A 45 2.42 6.78 19.11
C VAL A 45 1.93 5.58 18.33
N ILE A 46 0.81 5.71 17.65
CA ILE A 46 0.18 4.69 16.83
C ILE A 46 0.23 5.19 15.38
N GLY A 47 0.62 4.32 14.47
CA GLY A 47 0.69 4.64 13.05
C GLY A 47 0.70 3.39 12.19
N THR A 48 0.78 3.60 10.88
CA THR A 48 0.89 2.53 9.88
C THR A 48 2.22 2.62 9.14
N HIS A 49 2.62 1.53 8.54
CA HIS A 49 3.69 1.49 7.55
C HIS A 49 3.36 0.45 6.49
N THR A 50 3.76 0.71 5.26
CA THR A 50 3.60 -0.21 4.14
C THR A 50 4.60 -1.36 4.25
N ASP A 51 4.13 -2.60 4.12
CA ASP A 51 4.96 -3.78 4.01
C ASP A 51 5.48 -3.90 2.58
N ARG A 52 6.76 -3.60 2.38
CA ARG A 52 7.39 -3.55 1.05
C ARG A 52 7.84 -4.91 0.52
N ARG A 53 7.63 -5.99 1.26
CA ARG A 53 7.99 -7.34 0.79
C ARG A 53 7.30 -7.63 -0.53
N GLU A 54 7.99 -8.36 -1.39
CA GLU A 54 7.43 -8.78 -2.66
C GLU A 54 6.30 -9.78 -2.44
N GLY A 55 5.24 -9.67 -3.27
CA GLY A 55 4.24 -10.70 -3.46
C GLY A 55 4.77 -11.83 -4.36
N ALA A 56 4.01 -12.89 -4.52
CA ALA A 56 4.33 -13.91 -5.51
C ALA A 56 4.21 -13.32 -6.92
N VAL A 57 5.11 -13.71 -7.81
CA VAL A 57 5.02 -13.32 -9.24
C VAL A 57 4.45 -14.50 -10.01
N HIS A 58 3.40 -14.25 -10.79
CA HIS A 58 2.78 -15.26 -11.64
C HIS A 58 2.75 -14.82 -13.10
N GLN A 59 2.85 -15.80 -14.01
CA GLN A 59 2.82 -15.57 -15.45
C GLN A 59 1.37 -15.42 -15.92
N THR A 60 1.08 -14.32 -16.64
CA THR A 60 -0.23 -14.06 -17.26
C THR A 60 -0.19 -14.28 -18.77
N GLY A 61 0.98 -14.12 -19.39
CA GLY A 61 1.16 -14.16 -20.84
C GLY A 61 0.60 -12.93 -21.57
N GLN A 62 0.06 -11.94 -20.86
CA GLN A 62 -0.41 -10.69 -21.47
C GLN A 62 0.78 -9.76 -21.73
N PRO A 63 0.94 -9.23 -22.96
CA PRO A 63 2.11 -8.43 -23.30
C PRO A 63 2.25 -7.11 -22.54
N LEU A 64 1.14 -6.59 -22.00
CA LEU A 64 1.13 -5.32 -21.27
C LEU A 64 1.20 -5.52 -19.74
N ASP A 65 1.22 -6.77 -19.26
CA ASP A 65 1.45 -7.06 -17.85
C ASP A 65 2.95 -7.03 -17.55
N ILE A 66 3.34 -6.30 -16.52
CA ILE A 66 4.75 -6.09 -16.16
C ILE A 66 4.92 -6.24 -14.65
N ALA A 67 5.65 -7.25 -14.21
CA ALA A 67 6.10 -7.36 -12.83
C ALA A 67 7.52 -6.79 -12.67
N LEU A 68 7.80 -6.26 -11.47
CA LEU A 68 9.13 -5.80 -11.08
C LEU A 68 9.67 -6.70 -9.98
N GLY A 69 10.85 -7.27 -10.19
CA GLY A 69 11.65 -7.86 -9.12
C GLY A 69 12.43 -6.79 -8.37
N GLY A 70 12.72 -7.04 -7.09
CA GLY A 70 13.48 -6.14 -6.24
C GLY A 70 12.68 -4.94 -5.71
N ASP A 71 13.35 -4.02 -5.06
CA ASP A 71 12.76 -2.90 -4.30
C ASP A 71 12.56 -1.64 -5.19
N GLY A 72 11.91 -1.79 -6.33
CA GLY A 72 11.61 -0.68 -7.25
C GLY A 72 10.12 -0.47 -7.44
N PHE A 73 9.73 0.66 -7.98
CA PHE A 73 8.36 1.03 -8.35
C PHE A 73 8.35 1.65 -9.74
N LEU A 74 7.32 1.36 -10.52
CA LEU A 74 7.01 2.16 -11.71
C LEU A 74 6.57 3.55 -11.26
N VAL A 75 6.92 4.54 -12.07
CA VAL A 75 6.45 5.92 -11.85
C VAL A 75 5.31 6.19 -12.84
N VAL A 76 4.19 6.65 -12.30
CA VAL A 76 3.02 7.05 -13.08
C VAL A 76 2.70 8.53 -12.85
N ASN A 77 2.18 9.17 -13.88
CA ASN A 77 1.75 10.57 -13.81
C ASN A 77 0.24 10.64 -13.56
N THR A 78 -0.13 11.13 -12.38
CA THR A 78 -1.54 11.32 -11.98
C THR A 78 -1.90 12.80 -11.97
N PRO A 79 -3.20 13.17 -11.95
CA PRO A 79 -3.62 14.57 -11.78
C PRO A 79 -3.09 15.24 -10.50
N ALA A 80 -2.76 14.43 -9.48
CA ALA A 80 -2.17 14.91 -8.22
C ALA A 80 -0.62 14.87 -8.21
N GLY A 81 0.01 14.68 -9.39
CA GLY A 81 1.44 14.57 -9.57
C GLY A 81 1.93 13.12 -9.69
N GLU A 82 3.23 12.94 -9.73
CA GLU A 82 3.85 11.63 -9.87
C GLU A 82 3.53 10.72 -8.68
N ARG A 83 3.27 9.44 -8.97
CA ARG A 83 3.04 8.39 -7.98
C ARG A 83 3.90 7.17 -8.30
N TYR A 84 4.19 6.40 -7.30
CA TYR A 84 4.79 5.07 -7.43
C TYR A 84 3.70 4.02 -7.52
N THR A 85 3.91 2.98 -8.32
CA THR A 85 3.02 1.82 -8.36
C THR A 85 3.79 0.51 -8.54
N ARG A 86 3.20 -0.57 -7.97
CA ARG A 86 3.56 -1.96 -8.25
C ARG A 86 2.47 -2.65 -9.08
N GLY A 87 1.35 -1.97 -9.32
CA GLY A 87 0.31 -2.46 -10.23
C GLY A 87 0.85 -2.54 -11.64
N GLY A 88 1.05 -3.75 -12.13
CA GLY A 88 1.68 -4.02 -13.42
C GLY A 88 0.72 -4.35 -14.54
N ALA A 89 -0.58 -4.41 -14.29
CA ALA A 89 -1.58 -4.60 -15.33
C ALA A 89 -1.81 -3.29 -16.08
N LEU A 90 -1.08 -3.12 -17.19
CA LEU A 90 -1.06 -1.90 -17.95
C LEU A 90 -1.99 -1.99 -19.17
N GLN A 91 -2.31 -0.84 -19.75
CA GLN A 91 -3.11 -0.69 -20.95
C GLN A 91 -2.55 0.43 -21.83
N ILE A 92 -3.03 0.54 -23.05
CA ILE A 92 -2.72 1.66 -23.93
C ILE A 92 -3.93 2.60 -23.91
N ASP A 93 -3.69 3.87 -23.56
CA ASP A 93 -4.73 4.90 -23.53
C ASP A 93 -5.18 5.30 -24.97
N THR A 94 -6.24 6.10 -25.07
CA THR A 94 -6.80 6.55 -26.36
C THR A 94 -5.85 7.40 -27.20
N GLU A 95 -4.80 7.94 -26.58
CA GLU A 95 -3.75 8.73 -27.25
C GLU A 95 -2.52 7.87 -27.58
N GLY A 96 -2.54 6.58 -27.25
CA GLY A 96 -1.47 5.62 -27.54
C GLY A 96 -0.35 5.59 -26.50
N PHE A 97 -0.57 6.11 -25.29
CA PHE A 97 0.41 6.01 -24.21
C PHE A 97 0.18 4.80 -23.32
N LEU A 98 1.25 4.27 -22.78
CA LEU A 98 1.20 3.23 -21.76
C LEU A 98 0.66 3.81 -20.45
N ALA A 99 -0.41 3.23 -19.91
CA ALA A 99 -1.10 3.71 -18.71
C ALA A 99 -1.44 2.54 -17.78
N ASP A 100 -1.66 2.84 -16.49
CA ASP A 100 -2.24 1.90 -15.55
C ASP A 100 -3.76 1.73 -15.77
N ARG A 101 -4.40 0.89 -14.96
CA ARG A 101 -5.86 0.65 -15.06
C ARG A 101 -6.70 1.88 -14.73
N ASP A 102 -6.15 2.83 -13.99
CA ASP A 102 -6.81 4.09 -13.62
C ASP A 102 -6.61 5.19 -14.69
N GLY A 103 -5.88 4.89 -15.77
CA GLY A 103 -5.58 5.81 -16.86
C GLY A 103 -4.38 6.73 -16.59
N ASN A 104 -3.61 6.50 -15.54
CA ASN A 104 -2.41 7.28 -15.26
C ASN A 104 -1.26 6.79 -16.15
N ARG A 105 -0.61 7.71 -16.88
CA ARG A 105 0.45 7.36 -17.82
C ARG A 105 1.71 6.92 -17.13
N VAL A 106 2.28 5.79 -17.56
CA VAL A 106 3.56 5.28 -17.10
C VAL A 106 4.68 6.15 -17.64
N LEU A 107 5.59 6.55 -16.75
CA LEU A 107 6.72 7.40 -17.12
C LEU A 107 7.96 6.55 -17.45
N GLY A 108 8.59 6.95 -18.51
CA GLY A 108 9.94 6.54 -18.89
C GLY A 108 10.99 7.62 -18.58
N ALA A 109 12.19 7.42 -19.09
CA ALA A 109 13.30 8.36 -18.92
C ALA A 109 13.06 9.70 -19.64
N LYS A 110 12.27 9.70 -20.73
CA LYS A 110 11.98 10.89 -21.55
C LYS A 110 10.59 11.48 -21.28
N GLY A 111 9.76 10.85 -20.44
CA GLY A 111 8.38 11.25 -20.15
C GLY A 111 7.41 10.09 -20.29
N ALA A 112 6.14 10.34 -20.63
CA ALA A 112 5.15 9.29 -20.83
C ALA A 112 5.54 8.38 -22.02
N ILE A 113 5.45 7.08 -21.85
CA ILE A 113 5.86 6.09 -22.86
C ILE A 113 4.79 5.98 -23.94
N GLN A 114 5.12 6.35 -25.16
CA GLN A 114 4.23 6.24 -26.30
C GLN A 114 4.45 4.91 -27.03
N VAL A 115 3.38 4.12 -27.10
CA VAL A 115 3.35 2.81 -27.78
C VAL A 115 2.61 2.91 -29.11
N GLY A 116 1.54 3.68 -29.17
CA GLY A 116 0.69 3.78 -30.34
C GLY A 116 -0.03 2.45 -30.64
N ALA A 117 -0.10 2.07 -31.90
CA ALA A 117 -0.69 0.81 -32.36
C ALA A 117 0.33 -0.34 -32.48
N GLY A 118 1.59 -0.12 -32.10
CA GLY A 118 2.66 -1.10 -32.23
C GLY A 118 2.68 -2.14 -31.10
N THR A 119 3.53 -3.16 -31.27
CA THR A 119 3.74 -4.19 -30.23
C THR A 119 4.84 -3.74 -29.28
N LEU A 120 4.48 -3.61 -28.01
CA LEU A 120 5.43 -3.26 -26.94
C LEU A 120 6.19 -4.51 -26.49
N VAL A 121 7.51 -4.39 -26.46
CA VAL A 121 8.42 -5.36 -25.83
C VAL A 121 9.26 -4.65 -24.81
N VAL A 122 9.30 -5.17 -23.59
CA VAL A 122 10.11 -4.62 -22.48
C VAL A 122 11.13 -5.66 -22.07
N ASP A 123 12.40 -5.29 -22.08
CA ASP A 123 13.49 -6.16 -21.63
C ASP A 123 13.65 -6.15 -20.08
N ARG A 124 14.48 -7.05 -19.56
CA ARG A 124 14.71 -7.17 -18.11
C ARG A 124 15.30 -5.93 -17.46
N THR A 125 15.94 -5.05 -18.23
CA THR A 125 16.52 -3.77 -17.74
C THR A 125 15.52 -2.63 -17.84
N GLY A 126 14.33 -2.88 -18.40
CA GLY A 126 13.24 -1.93 -18.53
C GLY A 126 13.31 -1.07 -19.80
N ASN A 127 14.12 -1.43 -20.80
CA ASN A 127 14.05 -0.77 -22.09
C ASN A 127 12.77 -1.17 -22.81
N ALA A 128 11.99 -0.18 -23.23
CA ALA A 128 10.75 -0.33 -23.97
C ALA A 128 11.00 -0.17 -25.47
N ALA A 129 10.71 -1.20 -26.24
CA ALA A 129 10.79 -1.19 -27.70
C ALA A 129 9.39 -1.40 -28.30
N VAL A 130 9.08 -0.64 -29.34
CA VAL A 130 7.83 -0.78 -30.11
C VAL A 130 8.22 -1.19 -31.53
N ASP A 131 7.67 -2.30 -32.01
CA ASP A 131 7.99 -2.89 -33.32
C ASP A 131 9.50 -3.04 -33.57
N GLY A 132 10.24 -3.45 -32.51
CA GLY A 132 11.69 -3.66 -32.55
C GLY A 132 12.53 -2.39 -32.43
N LYS A 133 11.95 -1.20 -32.32
CA LYS A 133 12.68 0.06 -32.11
C LYS A 133 12.56 0.49 -30.66
N THR A 134 13.68 0.69 -29.97
CA THR A 134 13.68 1.25 -28.62
C THR A 134 13.13 2.66 -28.64
N VAL A 135 12.03 2.89 -27.94
CA VAL A 135 11.34 4.18 -27.83
C VAL A 135 11.73 4.93 -26.57
N ASP A 136 11.76 4.24 -25.44
CA ASP A 136 12.10 4.80 -24.14
C ASP A 136 12.56 3.69 -23.18
N ARG A 137 12.70 4.03 -21.92
CA ARG A 137 13.07 3.14 -20.85
C ARG A 137 12.19 3.41 -19.64
N LEU A 138 11.61 2.36 -19.03
CA LEU A 138 10.80 2.48 -17.82
C LEU A 138 11.57 3.20 -16.72
N ARG A 139 10.93 4.21 -16.14
CA ARG A 139 11.45 4.91 -14.97
C ARG A 139 11.08 4.12 -13.73
N ILE A 140 12.07 3.41 -13.19
CA ILE A 140 11.95 2.59 -11.99
C ILE A 140 12.72 3.28 -10.89
N GLU A 141 12.02 3.64 -9.83
CA GLU A 141 12.59 4.34 -8.68
C GLU A 141 12.38 3.54 -7.39
N SER A 142 13.30 3.72 -6.46
CA SER A 142 13.17 3.25 -5.09
C SER A 142 13.26 4.42 -4.12
N THR A 143 12.73 4.23 -2.93
CA THR A 143 12.94 5.17 -1.82
C THR A 143 14.09 4.68 -0.95
N ALA A 144 14.85 5.59 -0.36
CA ALA A 144 15.90 5.24 0.61
C ALA A 144 15.31 4.33 1.71
N GLY A 145 16.10 3.31 2.12
CA GLY A 145 15.66 2.29 3.06
C GLY A 145 15.07 2.90 4.34
N GLY A 146 13.87 2.49 4.69
CA GLY A 146 13.16 2.94 5.88
C GLY A 146 12.21 4.14 5.69
N ALA A 147 12.15 4.77 4.51
CA ALA A 147 11.13 5.77 4.25
C ALA A 147 9.75 5.08 4.17
N THR A 148 8.79 5.61 4.92
CA THR A 148 7.37 5.21 4.79
C THR A 148 6.86 5.63 3.42
N LEU A 149 6.12 4.73 2.78
CA LEU A 149 5.35 5.03 1.58
C LEU A 149 3.90 5.21 2.01
N ASP A 150 3.35 6.39 1.77
CA ASP A 150 1.96 6.65 2.05
C ASP A 150 1.12 6.20 0.85
N HIS A 151 0.06 5.43 1.10
CA HIS A 151 -0.87 5.01 0.07
C HIS A 151 -1.59 6.21 -0.55
N ALA A 152 -1.73 6.20 -1.88
CA ALA A 152 -2.50 7.17 -2.66
C ALA A 152 -3.55 6.45 -3.53
N GLY A 153 -4.06 5.34 -3.05
CA GLY A 153 -4.96 4.42 -3.74
C GLY A 153 -4.60 2.97 -3.41
N ALA A 154 -5.18 1.99 -4.11
CA ALA A 154 -4.92 0.58 -3.86
C ALA A 154 -3.47 0.19 -4.15
N THR A 155 -2.94 0.57 -5.31
CA THR A 155 -1.60 0.19 -5.76
C THR A 155 -0.65 1.36 -5.93
N ALA A 156 -1.13 2.59 -5.68
CA ALA A 156 -0.34 3.81 -5.83
C ALA A 156 0.17 4.33 -4.49
N PHE A 157 1.37 4.92 -4.51
CA PHE A 157 2.04 5.46 -3.32
C PHE A 157 2.56 6.86 -3.61
N VAL A 158 2.57 7.70 -2.58
CA VAL A 158 3.21 9.01 -2.65
C VAL A 158 4.72 8.80 -2.61
N PRO A 159 5.47 9.29 -3.62
CA PRO A 159 6.91 9.22 -3.58
C PRO A 159 7.48 9.99 -2.38
N GLY A 160 8.38 9.38 -1.64
CA GLY A 160 9.07 10.04 -0.53
C GLY A 160 9.99 11.18 -1.01
N ALA A 161 10.50 11.97 -0.06
CA ALA A 161 11.42 13.08 -0.35
C ALA A 161 12.72 12.63 -1.03
N THR A 162 13.19 11.41 -0.74
CA THR A 162 14.39 10.84 -1.34
C THR A 162 14.02 9.82 -2.40
N ARG A 163 14.23 10.17 -3.65
CA ARG A 163 14.00 9.31 -4.81
C ARG A 163 15.33 8.87 -5.38
N THR A 164 15.47 7.59 -5.67
CA THR A 164 16.67 7.04 -6.27
C THR A 164 16.28 6.16 -7.45
N LEU A 165 16.85 6.44 -8.63
CA LEU A 165 16.70 5.54 -9.78
C LEU A 165 17.32 4.19 -9.45
N VAL A 166 16.61 3.11 -9.73
CA VAL A 166 17.16 1.76 -9.61
C VAL A 166 18.22 1.57 -10.69
N ALA A 167 19.42 1.18 -10.27
CA ALA A 167 20.53 0.91 -11.20
C ALA A 167 20.20 -0.29 -12.09
N ASP A 168 20.75 -0.31 -13.29
CA ASP A 168 20.43 -1.28 -14.35
C ASP A 168 20.68 -2.73 -13.95
N ASP A 169 21.75 -2.97 -13.22
CA ASP A 169 22.17 -4.26 -12.69
C ASP A 169 21.23 -4.79 -11.58
N LYS A 170 20.41 -3.90 -11.00
CA LYS A 170 19.43 -4.22 -9.95
C LYS A 170 17.99 -4.27 -10.45
N ARG A 171 17.77 -4.03 -11.75
CA ARG A 171 16.45 -4.12 -12.35
C ARG A 171 16.16 -5.56 -12.74
N ASP A 172 14.95 -6.01 -12.48
CA ASP A 172 14.43 -7.27 -13.00
C ASP A 172 12.97 -7.03 -13.44
N VAL A 173 12.81 -6.61 -14.69
CA VAL A 173 11.50 -6.36 -15.30
C VAL A 173 11.05 -7.62 -16.01
N GLN A 174 9.87 -8.12 -15.66
CA GLN A 174 9.31 -9.36 -16.20
C GLN A 174 8.01 -9.03 -16.95
N GLN A 175 8.10 -8.97 -18.27
CA GLN A 175 6.93 -8.80 -19.12
C GLN A 175 6.10 -10.10 -19.17
N GLY A 176 4.77 -9.98 -19.26
CA GLY A 176 3.85 -11.12 -19.23
C GLY A 176 3.66 -11.72 -17.84
N HIS A 177 3.99 -10.96 -16.79
CA HIS A 177 3.86 -11.37 -15.40
C HIS A 177 3.22 -10.26 -14.58
N LEU A 178 2.54 -10.64 -13.50
CA LEU A 178 2.03 -9.74 -12.47
C LEU A 178 2.53 -10.16 -11.10
N GLU A 179 2.66 -9.19 -10.21
CA GLU A 179 2.96 -9.40 -8.81
C GLU A 179 1.65 -9.48 -8.03
N ASP A 180 1.42 -10.57 -7.30
CA ASP A 180 0.27 -10.71 -6.40
C ASP A 180 0.36 -9.74 -5.21
N SER A 181 -0.77 -9.47 -4.59
CA SER A 181 -0.81 -8.82 -3.29
C SER A 181 0.07 -9.57 -2.27
N ASN A 182 0.79 -8.85 -1.42
CA ASN A 182 1.48 -9.45 -0.28
C ASN A 182 0.61 -9.52 1.00
N ALA A 183 -0.69 -9.21 0.88
CA ALA A 183 -1.65 -9.34 1.96
C ALA A 183 -2.09 -10.80 2.13
N ASP A 184 -2.07 -11.29 3.37
CA ASP A 184 -2.57 -12.61 3.73
C ASP A 184 -4.09 -12.54 3.97
N SER A 185 -4.89 -13.04 3.03
CA SER A 185 -6.35 -13.02 3.13
C SER A 185 -6.88 -13.90 4.26
N LEU A 186 -6.32 -15.10 4.44
CA LEU A 186 -6.78 -16.03 5.47
C LEU A 186 -6.38 -15.54 6.87
N GLY A 187 -5.14 -15.15 7.05
CA GLY A 187 -4.66 -14.53 8.28
C GLY A 187 -5.42 -13.26 8.61
N GLY A 188 -5.73 -12.43 7.61
CA GLY A 188 -6.52 -11.21 7.76
C GLY A 188 -7.94 -11.46 8.29
N LEU A 189 -8.61 -12.51 7.84
CA LEU A 189 -9.92 -12.90 8.38
C LEU A 189 -9.85 -13.32 9.85
N VAL A 190 -8.86 -14.11 10.23
CA VAL A 190 -8.62 -14.53 11.62
C VAL A 190 -8.29 -13.33 12.51
N ASP A 191 -7.43 -12.46 12.01
CA ASP A 191 -7.07 -11.20 12.68
C ASP A 191 -8.30 -10.31 12.89
N MET A 192 -9.18 -10.17 11.90
CA MET A 192 -10.40 -9.37 12.00
C MET A 192 -11.29 -9.84 13.14
N ILE A 193 -11.52 -11.17 13.28
CA ILE A 193 -12.30 -11.75 14.38
C ILE A 193 -11.64 -11.44 15.73
N SER A 194 -10.33 -11.57 15.79
CA SER A 194 -9.56 -11.32 17.01
C SER A 194 -9.61 -9.85 17.42
N ILE A 195 -9.51 -8.93 16.46
CA ILE A 195 -9.61 -7.48 16.65
C ILE A 195 -11.01 -7.12 17.18
N GLN A 196 -12.07 -7.63 16.55
CA GLN A 196 -13.45 -7.37 16.98
C GLN A 196 -13.70 -7.83 18.43
N ARG A 197 -13.17 -9.00 18.80
CA ARG A 197 -13.27 -9.49 20.20
C ARG A 197 -12.51 -8.60 21.18
N ALA A 198 -11.30 -8.17 20.80
CA ALA A 198 -10.49 -7.30 21.64
C ALA A 198 -11.14 -5.92 21.80
N TYR A 199 -11.67 -5.35 20.73
CA TYR A 199 -12.39 -4.07 20.74
C TYR A 199 -13.61 -4.14 21.68
N ALA A 200 -14.45 -5.16 21.52
CA ALA A 200 -15.63 -5.38 22.40
C ALA A 200 -15.25 -5.56 23.89
N ALA A 201 -14.13 -6.20 24.18
CA ALA A 201 -13.62 -6.33 25.54
C ALA A 201 -13.20 -5.00 26.15
N VAL A 202 -12.55 -4.12 25.37
CA VAL A 202 -12.17 -2.78 25.80
C VAL A 202 -13.40 -1.90 26.04
N GLU A 203 -14.39 -1.91 25.14
CA GLU A 203 -15.66 -1.18 25.31
C GLU A 203 -16.39 -1.63 26.58
N LYS A 204 -16.49 -2.94 26.82
CA LYS A 204 -17.10 -3.47 28.03
C LYS A 204 -16.36 -3.00 29.30
N THR A 205 -15.05 -2.96 29.27
CA THR A 205 -14.22 -2.50 30.39
C THR A 205 -14.48 -1.02 30.67
N ILE A 206 -14.58 -0.17 29.65
CA ILE A 206 -14.92 1.24 29.79
C ILE A 206 -16.31 1.41 30.40
N SER A 207 -17.31 0.69 29.88
CA SER A 207 -18.68 0.75 30.39
C SER A 207 -18.77 0.36 31.86
N VAL A 208 -18.05 -0.69 32.28
CA VAL A 208 -17.99 -1.08 33.71
C VAL A 208 -17.34 -0.01 34.57
N LEU A 209 -16.24 0.60 34.11
CA LEU A 209 -15.57 1.68 34.83
C LEU A 209 -16.46 2.92 34.99
N ASP A 210 -17.21 3.27 33.95
CA ASP A 210 -18.15 4.40 34.00
C ASP A 210 -19.32 4.12 34.97
N HIS A 211 -19.85 2.89 34.95
CA HIS A 211 -20.88 2.50 35.91
C HIS A 211 -20.38 2.53 37.37
N VAL A 212 -19.15 2.03 37.63
CA VAL A 212 -18.55 2.10 38.96
C VAL A 212 -18.36 3.55 39.41
N ARG A 213 -18.00 4.45 38.52
CA ARG A 213 -17.88 5.89 38.83
C ARG A 213 -19.23 6.52 39.16
N GLU A 214 -20.26 6.18 38.36
CA GLU A 214 -21.63 6.67 38.60
C GLU A 214 -22.12 6.23 39.97
N VAL A 215 -21.97 4.97 40.34
CA VAL A 215 -22.37 4.43 41.66
C VAL A 215 -21.57 5.11 42.78
N ALA A 216 -20.25 5.25 42.61
CA ALA A 216 -19.40 5.92 43.61
C ALA A 216 -19.83 7.38 43.82
N THR A 217 -20.11 8.12 42.73
CA THR A 217 -20.53 9.51 42.79
C THR A 217 -21.90 9.66 43.45
N SER A 218 -22.85 8.75 43.15
CA SER A 218 -24.19 8.76 43.72
C SER A 218 -24.20 8.41 45.20
N GLN A 219 -23.32 7.55 45.68
CA GLN A 219 -23.18 7.18 47.07
C GLN A 219 -22.50 8.29 47.90
N LEU A 220 -21.47 8.94 47.35
CA LEU A 220 -20.81 10.08 48.00
C LEU A 220 -21.75 11.28 48.13
N GLY A 221 -22.63 11.52 47.13
CA GLY A 221 -23.63 12.59 47.19
C GLY A 221 -24.73 12.37 48.24
N LYS A 222 -25.04 11.11 48.62
CA LYS A 222 -26.02 10.76 49.65
C LYS A 222 -25.44 10.82 51.07
N GLY A 223 -24.13 10.75 51.24
CA GLY A 223 -23.49 10.82 52.56
C GLY A 223 -23.19 12.24 53.07
N ALA A 224 -23.49 13.26 52.27
CA ALA A 224 -23.26 14.68 52.61
C ALA A 224 -24.54 15.47 52.92
N SER A 225 -25.66 14.79 53.03
CA SER A 225 -26.97 15.31 53.51
C SER A 225 -27.34 14.62 54.81
#